data_d4aa0d42490ca0ed4c37885b08f57829
#
_entry.id   d4aa0d42490ca0ed4c37885b08f57829
#
_cell.length_a   1.000
_cell.length_b   1.000
_cell.length_c   1.000
_cell.angle_alpha   90.00
_cell.angle_beta   90.00
_cell.angle_gamma   90.00
#
_symmetry.space_group_name_H-M   'P 1'
#
loop_
_entity.id
_entity.type
_entity.pdbx_description
1 polymer ?
#
loop_
_entity_poly.entity_id
_entity_poly.type
_entity_poly.pdbx_seq_one_letter_code
_entity_poly.pdbx_strand_id
1 'polypeptide(L)'
;MNSTHPLSGQVAAVTGAASGIGFASAQAMVNAGATVVLVDRDSVALDKACATLGASALPLVLDLLDPAQCAAMPERILALAGRLDIFHANAGLYVGGDLVDAKDDAIDRMLNLNVNVVMKNVRGVLPHMIARGAGDIIVTSSLAAHFPTPW
;
A
#
# COMPACT_ATOMS: atom_id res chain seq x y z
N MET A 1 25.26 10.63 -16.47
CA MET A 1 24.06 11.50 -16.57
C MET A 1 23.25 11.26 -15.31
N ASN A 2 23.24 12.19 -14.35
CA ASN A 2 22.40 12.07 -13.17
C ASN A 2 20.96 12.27 -13.61
N SER A 3 20.17 11.18 -13.63
CA SER A 3 18.73 11.28 -13.81
C SER A 3 18.17 12.10 -12.66
N THR A 4 17.48 13.19 -12.97
CA THR A 4 16.74 13.99 -11.97
C THR A 4 15.55 13.22 -11.38
N HIS A 5 15.25 12.04 -11.94
CA HIS A 5 14.15 11.16 -11.53
C HIS A 5 14.67 9.74 -11.26
N PRO A 6 15.08 9.44 -10.03
CA PRO A 6 15.72 8.17 -9.67
C PRO A 6 14.83 6.93 -9.88
N LEU A 7 13.50 7.10 -9.91
CA LEU A 7 12.53 6.02 -10.15
C LEU A 7 11.96 6.02 -11.57
N SER A 8 12.60 6.71 -12.53
CA SER A 8 12.12 6.77 -13.90
C SER A 8 12.02 5.38 -14.53
N GLY A 9 10.84 5.05 -15.10
CA GLY A 9 10.54 3.75 -15.71
C GLY A 9 10.25 2.62 -14.71
N GLN A 10 10.21 2.91 -13.41
CA GLN A 10 9.75 1.97 -12.39
C GLN A 10 8.25 2.10 -12.14
N VAL A 11 7.66 1.01 -11.69
CA VAL A 11 6.27 0.94 -11.25
C VAL A 11 6.25 0.61 -9.77
N ALA A 12 5.57 1.46 -9.00
CA ALA A 12 5.30 1.24 -7.59
C ALA A 12 3.82 0.93 -7.36
N ALA A 13 3.51 0.22 -6.28
CA ALA A 13 2.15 0.10 -5.76
C ALA A 13 2.13 0.42 -4.27
N VAL A 14 1.17 1.23 -3.84
CA VAL A 14 1.03 1.68 -2.45
C VAL A 14 -0.36 1.35 -1.96
N THR A 15 -0.48 0.61 -0.85
CA THR A 15 -1.77 0.32 -0.22
C THR A 15 -2.15 1.38 0.81
N GLY A 16 -3.46 1.68 0.93
CA GLY A 16 -3.95 2.80 1.74
C GLY A 16 -3.51 4.16 1.17
N ALA A 17 -3.48 4.27 -0.16
CA ALA A 17 -2.86 5.38 -0.85
C ALA A 17 -3.79 6.59 -1.08
N ALA A 18 -5.05 6.50 -0.70
CA ALA A 18 -6.00 7.60 -0.87
C ALA A 18 -5.77 8.77 0.11
N SER A 19 -5.00 8.56 1.20
CA SER A 19 -4.79 9.59 2.24
C SER A 19 -3.49 9.38 3.03
N GLY A 20 -3.16 10.35 3.88
CA GLY A 20 -2.12 10.25 4.91
C GLY A 20 -0.74 9.85 4.37
N ILE A 21 -0.09 8.92 5.08
CA ILE A 21 1.25 8.44 4.75
C ILE A 21 1.29 7.76 3.38
N GLY A 22 0.27 6.96 3.04
CA GLY A 22 0.19 6.28 1.74
C GLY A 22 0.14 7.25 0.57
N PHE A 23 -0.69 8.29 0.67
CA PHE A 23 -0.74 9.35 -0.35
C PHE A 23 0.58 10.12 -0.47
N ALA A 24 1.18 10.52 0.66
CA ALA A 24 2.45 11.23 0.65
C ALA A 24 3.59 10.37 0.06
N SER A 25 3.59 9.07 0.35
CA SER A 25 4.53 8.12 -0.25
C SER A 25 4.32 7.99 -1.76
N ALA A 26 3.07 7.83 -2.22
CA ALA A 26 2.76 7.78 -3.64
C ALA A 26 3.19 9.08 -4.36
N GLN A 27 2.93 10.23 -3.76
CA GLN A 27 3.36 11.53 -4.30
C GLN A 27 4.89 11.62 -4.43
N ALA A 28 5.63 11.18 -3.40
CA ALA A 28 7.10 11.17 -3.43
C ALA A 28 7.63 10.27 -4.57
N MET A 29 7.02 9.10 -4.77
CA MET A 29 7.40 8.18 -5.84
C MET A 29 7.06 8.72 -7.23
N VAL A 30 5.89 9.36 -7.41
CA VAL A 30 5.52 10.05 -8.66
C VAL A 30 6.51 11.19 -8.96
N ASN A 31 6.84 12.00 -7.96
CA ASN A 31 7.81 13.08 -8.12
C ASN A 31 9.22 12.57 -8.44
N ALA A 32 9.55 11.36 -8.02
CA ALA A 32 10.79 10.67 -8.37
C ALA A 32 10.75 9.98 -9.75
N GLY A 33 9.64 10.08 -10.47
CA GLY A 33 9.49 9.60 -11.86
C GLY A 33 8.87 8.21 -12.01
N ALA A 34 8.35 7.61 -10.93
CA ALA A 34 7.66 6.33 -11.01
C ALA A 34 6.22 6.49 -11.54
N THR A 35 5.70 5.44 -12.17
CA THR A 35 4.26 5.19 -12.27
C THR A 35 3.80 4.51 -10.98
N VAL A 36 2.74 5.00 -10.35
CA VAL A 36 2.29 4.49 -9.06
C VAL A 36 0.85 3.98 -9.12
N VAL A 37 0.64 2.72 -8.78
CA VAL A 37 -0.69 2.16 -8.56
C VAL A 37 -1.12 2.46 -7.13
N LEU A 38 -2.14 3.29 -6.99
CA LEU A 38 -2.74 3.66 -5.72
C LEU A 38 -3.83 2.65 -5.37
N VAL A 39 -3.66 1.89 -4.30
CA VAL A 39 -4.63 0.89 -3.85
C VAL A 39 -5.35 1.39 -2.61
N ASP A 40 -6.67 1.52 -2.70
CA ASP A 40 -7.52 1.88 -1.57
C ASP A 40 -8.94 1.36 -1.77
N ARG A 41 -9.72 1.26 -0.68
CA ARG A 41 -11.14 0.90 -0.74
C ARG A 41 -12.06 2.09 -1.02
N ASP A 42 -11.63 3.30 -0.67
CA ASP A 42 -12.39 4.53 -0.89
C ASP A 42 -12.16 5.05 -2.31
N SER A 43 -13.07 4.71 -3.21
CA SER A 43 -12.99 5.09 -4.63
C SER A 43 -12.99 6.60 -4.82
N VAL A 44 -13.78 7.34 -4.03
CA VAL A 44 -13.91 8.80 -4.17
C VAL A 44 -12.62 9.50 -3.74
N ALA A 45 -12.04 9.08 -2.61
CA ALA A 45 -10.76 9.61 -2.15
C ALA A 45 -9.62 9.22 -3.09
N LEU A 46 -9.66 8.00 -3.64
CA LEU A 46 -8.67 7.49 -4.60
C LEU A 46 -8.68 8.29 -5.90
N ASP A 47 -9.86 8.61 -6.45
CA ASP A 47 -10.00 9.43 -7.66
C ASP A 47 -9.43 10.83 -7.45
N LYS A 48 -9.69 11.45 -6.28
CA LYS A 48 -9.10 12.75 -5.92
C LYS A 48 -7.58 12.68 -5.80
N ALA A 49 -7.05 11.62 -5.19
CA ALA A 49 -5.61 11.40 -5.06
C ALA A 49 -4.96 11.28 -6.44
N CYS A 50 -5.52 10.46 -7.34
CA CYS A 50 -5.03 10.30 -8.69
C CYS A 50 -5.12 11.59 -9.50
N ALA A 51 -6.23 12.34 -9.39
CA ALA A 51 -6.36 13.64 -10.06
C ALA A 51 -5.28 14.64 -9.59
N THR A 52 -4.88 14.59 -8.32
CA THR A 52 -3.82 15.45 -7.78
C THR A 52 -2.43 15.03 -8.29
N LEU A 53 -2.16 13.74 -8.44
CA LEU A 53 -0.86 13.21 -8.84
C LEU A 53 -0.66 13.15 -10.36
N GLY A 54 -1.75 13.23 -11.12
CA GLY A 54 -1.72 13.25 -12.60
C GLY A 54 -1.56 11.86 -13.23
N ALA A 55 -1.14 11.86 -14.50
CA ALA A 55 -1.15 10.67 -15.36
C ALA A 55 -0.26 9.49 -14.90
N SER A 56 0.68 9.74 -13.99
CA SER A 56 1.54 8.69 -13.42
C SER A 56 0.89 7.95 -12.24
N ALA A 57 -0.32 8.34 -11.82
CA ALA A 57 -1.06 7.71 -10.74
C ALA A 57 -2.23 6.88 -11.30
N LEU A 58 -2.25 5.60 -11.01
CA LEU A 58 -3.24 4.64 -11.51
C LEU A 58 -4.12 4.16 -10.34
N PRO A 59 -5.44 4.38 -10.35
CA PRO A 59 -6.30 3.94 -9.26
C PRO A 59 -6.58 2.45 -9.34
N LEU A 60 -6.57 1.78 -8.19
CA LEU A 60 -6.98 0.40 -8.03
C LEU A 60 -7.88 0.26 -6.78
N VAL A 61 -9.19 0.29 -7.00
CA VAL A 61 -10.14 0.14 -5.90
C VAL A 61 -10.18 -1.30 -5.42
N LEU A 62 -9.83 -1.49 -4.14
CA LEU A 62 -9.74 -2.80 -3.48
C LEU A 62 -10.00 -2.67 -1.98
N ASP A 63 -10.89 -3.52 -1.44
CA ASP A 63 -10.93 -3.75 0.01
C ASP A 63 -10.00 -4.92 0.38
N LEU A 64 -8.91 -4.60 1.05
CA LEU A 64 -7.91 -5.58 1.48
C LEU A 64 -8.42 -6.50 2.60
N LEU A 65 -9.52 -6.16 3.27
CA LEU A 65 -10.18 -7.03 4.24
C LEU A 65 -11.08 -8.08 3.57
N ASP A 66 -11.42 -7.90 2.29
CA ASP A 66 -12.05 -8.94 1.47
C ASP A 66 -10.98 -9.94 1.01
N PRO A 67 -11.05 -11.21 1.40
CA PRO A 67 -10.01 -12.20 1.08
C PRO A 67 -9.80 -12.42 -0.42
N ALA A 68 -10.88 -12.36 -1.22
CA ALA A 68 -10.80 -12.57 -2.66
C ALA A 68 -10.13 -11.38 -3.35
N GLN A 69 -10.51 -10.16 -2.98
CA GLN A 69 -9.89 -8.95 -3.51
C GLN A 69 -8.43 -8.83 -3.09
N CYS A 70 -8.12 -9.13 -1.82
CA CYS A 70 -6.75 -9.16 -1.31
C CYS A 70 -5.87 -10.14 -2.10
N ALA A 71 -6.38 -11.35 -2.36
CA ALA A 71 -5.66 -12.37 -3.12
C ALA A 71 -5.44 -11.97 -4.59
N ALA A 72 -6.39 -11.28 -5.20
CA ALA A 72 -6.32 -10.83 -6.59
C ALA A 72 -5.46 -9.58 -6.81
N MET A 73 -5.03 -8.89 -5.74
CA MET A 73 -4.32 -7.61 -5.84
C MET A 73 -3.05 -7.67 -6.72
N PRO A 74 -2.14 -8.66 -6.56
CA PRO A 74 -0.91 -8.69 -7.35
C PRO A 74 -1.19 -8.77 -8.85
N GLU A 75 -2.07 -9.66 -9.28
CA GLU A 75 -2.45 -9.81 -10.69
C GLU A 75 -3.12 -8.55 -11.24
N ARG A 76 -3.96 -7.90 -10.44
CA ARG A 76 -4.61 -6.65 -10.85
C ARG A 76 -3.63 -5.50 -11.00
N ILE A 77 -2.61 -5.41 -10.15
CA ILE A 77 -1.51 -4.44 -10.30
C ILE A 77 -0.76 -4.71 -11.61
N LEU A 78 -0.39 -5.96 -11.86
CA LEU A 78 0.32 -6.35 -13.07
C LEU A 78 -0.49 -6.12 -14.34
N ALA A 79 -1.79 -6.42 -14.31
CA ALA A 79 -2.70 -6.17 -15.43
C ALA A 79 -2.83 -4.67 -15.75
N LEU A 80 -2.80 -3.81 -14.72
CA LEU A 80 -2.95 -2.37 -14.86
C LEU A 80 -1.67 -1.68 -15.31
N ALA A 81 -0.51 -2.08 -14.76
CA ALA A 81 0.75 -1.37 -14.94
C ALA A 81 1.84 -2.18 -15.66
N GLY A 82 1.60 -3.45 -15.98
CA GLY A 82 2.51 -4.33 -16.73
C GLY A 82 3.70 -4.87 -15.93
N ARG A 83 4.05 -4.24 -14.80
CA ARG A 83 5.17 -4.62 -13.93
C ARG A 83 4.97 -4.10 -12.51
N LEU A 84 5.79 -4.59 -11.59
CA LEU A 84 5.86 -4.07 -10.22
C LEU A 84 7.32 -4.10 -9.76
N ASP A 85 7.88 -2.95 -9.44
CA ASP A 85 9.26 -2.80 -8.96
C ASP A 85 9.31 -2.50 -7.47
N ILE A 86 8.36 -1.71 -6.97
CA ILE A 86 8.31 -1.29 -5.57
C ILE A 86 6.91 -1.58 -5.03
N PHE A 87 6.84 -2.31 -3.93
CA PHE A 87 5.58 -2.56 -3.22
C PHE A 87 5.62 -1.94 -1.83
N HIS A 88 4.74 -0.98 -1.56
CA HIS A 88 4.60 -0.37 -0.23
C HIS A 88 3.32 -0.86 0.45
N ALA A 89 3.46 -1.79 1.37
CA ALA A 89 2.41 -2.25 2.27
C ALA A 89 2.23 -1.20 3.39
N ASN A 90 1.31 -0.26 3.17
CA ASN A 90 1.07 0.85 4.07
C ASN A 90 -0.33 0.83 4.69
N ALA A 91 -1.32 0.23 4.04
CA ALA A 91 -2.67 0.15 4.60
C ALA A 91 -2.67 -0.41 6.01
N GLY A 92 -3.31 0.29 6.91
CA GLY A 92 -3.44 -0.10 8.31
C GLY A 92 -4.59 0.63 8.97
N LEU A 93 -4.99 0.15 10.14
CA LEU A 93 -5.96 0.81 10.99
C LEU A 93 -5.53 0.73 12.44
N TYR A 94 -6.05 1.65 13.22
CA TYR A 94 -5.80 1.73 14.66
C TYR A 94 -7.12 1.63 15.42
N VAL A 95 -7.11 0.85 16.49
CA VAL A 95 -8.20 0.79 17.46
C VAL A 95 -7.71 1.50 18.71
N GLY A 96 -8.26 2.69 18.95
CA GLY A 96 -7.91 3.52 20.11
C GLY A 96 -8.82 3.26 21.29
N GLY A 97 -8.43 3.80 22.46
CA GLY A 97 -9.15 3.67 23.73
C GLY A 97 -8.59 2.59 24.64
N ASP A 98 -9.21 2.40 25.78
CA ASP A 98 -8.79 1.40 26.76
C ASP A 98 -9.05 -0.01 26.23
N LEU A 99 -8.09 -0.89 26.41
CA LEU A 99 -8.19 -2.27 25.90
C LEU A 99 -9.39 -3.02 26.49
N VAL A 100 -9.78 -2.69 27.73
CA VAL A 100 -10.94 -3.29 28.40
C VAL A 100 -12.25 -3.01 27.71
N ASP A 101 -12.33 -1.89 26.97
CA ASP A 101 -13.52 -1.46 26.22
C ASP A 101 -13.46 -1.80 24.73
N ALA A 102 -12.33 -2.34 24.27
CA ALA A 102 -12.13 -2.70 22.87
C ALA A 102 -13.03 -3.90 22.51
N LYS A 103 -13.69 -3.80 21.35
CA LYS A 103 -14.52 -4.89 20.83
C LYS A 103 -13.66 -5.91 20.10
N ASP A 104 -13.96 -7.20 20.28
CA ASP A 104 -13.23 -8.30 19.68
C ASP A 104 -13.14 -8.16 18.15
N ASP A 105 -14.25 -7.81 17.49
CA ASP A 105 -14.29 -7.60 16.03
C ASP A 105 -13.39 -6.46 15.55
N ALA A 106 -13.22 -5.41 16.34
CA ALA A 106 -12.33 -4.30 16.04
C ALA A 106 -10.86 -4.72 16.18
N ILE A 107 -10.54 -5.49 17.22
CA ILE A 107 -9.21 -6.08 17.42
C ILE A 107 -8.87 -7.02 16.27
N ASP A 108 -9.78 -7.95 15.92
CA ASP A 108 -9.59 -8.90 14.83
C ASP A 108 -9.38 -8.21 13.49
N ARG A 109 -10.16 -7.17 13.19
CA ARG A 109 -9.98 -6.36 11.96
C ARG A 109 -8.62 -5.67 11.93
N MET A 110 -8.19 -5.09 13.07
CA MET A 110 -6.88 -4.44 13.17
C MET A 110 -5.75 -5.43 12.93
N LEU A 111 -5.75 -6.56 13.62
CA LEU A 111 -4.73 -7.60 13.45
C LEU A 111 -4.74 -8.19 12.05
N ASN A 112 -5.94 -8.38 11.48
CA ASN A 112 -6.05 -8.89 10.12
C ASN A 112 -5.46 -7.91 9.10
N LEU A 113 -5.80 -6.61 9.16
CA LEU A 113 -5.27 -5.63 8.22
C LEU A 113 -3.78 -5.37 8.42
N ASN A 114 -3.36 -5.14 9.68
CA ASN A 114 -2.01 -4.68 9.97
C ASN A 114 -0.95 -5.79 9.91
N VAL A 115 -1.36 -7.06 10.02
CA VAL A 115 -0.43 -8.21 10.04
C VAL A 115 -0.73 -9.19 8.91
N ASN A 116 -1.91 -9.84 8.94
CA ASN A 116 -2.21 -10.93 8.02
C ASN A 116 -2.25 -10.47 6.56
N VAL A 117 -2.89 -9.33 6.29
CA VAL A 117 -2.98 -8.74 4.96
C VAL A 117 -1.61 -8.33 4.45
N VAL A 118 -0.77 -7.70 5.28
CA VAL A 118 0.61 -7.34 4.92
C VAL A 118 1.38 -8.58 4.47
N MET A 119 1.36 -9.66 5.27
CA MET A 119 2.05 -10.91 4.94
C MET A 119 1.51 -11.55 3.65
N LYS A 120 0.19 -11.57 3.45
CA LYS A 120 -0.44 -12.11 2.23
C LYS A 120 -0.07 -11.30 1.00
N ASN A 121 -0.10 -9.98 1.09
CA ASN A 121 0.24 -9.10 -0.02
C ASN A 121 1.71 -9.21 -0.40
N VAL A 122 2.62 -9.19 0.58
CA VAL A 122 4.06 -9.42 0.34
C VAL A 122 4.28 -10.78 -0.32
N ARG A 123 3.70 -11.85 0.23
CA ARG A 123 3.78 -13.18 -0.38
C ARG A 123 3.24 -13.20 -1.82
N GLY A 124 2.19 -12.43 -2.11
CA GLY A 124 1.56 -12.38 -3.42
C GLY A 124 2.40 -11.66 -4.48
N VAL A 125 3.15 -10.62 -4.12
CA VAL A 125 4.00 -9.86 -5.06
C VAL A 125 5.38 -10.49 -5.26
N LEU A 126 5.88 -11.24 -4.29
CA LEU A 126 7.21 -11.84 -4.31
C LEU A 126 7.51 -12.71 -5.54
N PRO A 127 6.62 -13.60 -6.03
CA PRO A 127 6.91 -14.42 -7.20
C PRO A 127 7.28 -13.60 -8.43
N HIS A 128 6.61 -12.45 -8.63
CA HIS A 128 6.92 -11.56 -9.75
C HIS A 128 8.30 -10.90 -9.60
N MET A 129 8.63 -10.42 -8.40
CA MET A 129 9.92 -9.80 -8.11
C MET A 129 11.07 -10.82 -8.20
N ILE A 130 10.87 -12.03 -7.67
CA ILE A 130 11.85 -13.13 -7.74
C ILE A 130 12.11 -13.52 -9.21
N ALA A 131 11.07 -13.70 -10.02
CA ALA A 131 11.21 -14.05 -11.43
C ALA A 131 12.01 -13.00 -12.24
N ARG A 132 11.93 -11.72 -11.81
CA ARG A 132 12.69 -10.62 -12.40
C ARG A 132 14.09 -10.44 -11.81
N GLY A 133 14.38 -11.06 -10.68
CA GLY A 133 15.63 -10.88 -9.93
C GLY A 133 15.79 -9.49 -9.30
N ALA A 134 14.70 -8.70 -9.20
CA ALA A 134 14.72 -7.34 -8.64
C ALA A 134 13.35 -6.94 -8.11
N GLY A 135 13.33 -6.15 -7.03
CA GLY A 135 12.14 -5.56 -6.44
C GLY A 135 12.40 -5.07 -5.02
N ASP A 136 11.70 -4.03 -4.62
CA ASP A 136 11.78 -3.45 -3.28
C ASP A 136 10.45 -3.59 -2.55
N ILE A 137 10.50 -3.97 -1.27
CA ILE A 137 9.33 -4.07 -0.41
C ILE A 137 9.51 -3.13 0.77
N ILE A 138 8.54 -2.24 0.95
CA ILE A 138 8.46 -1.30 2.06
C ILE A 138 7.23 -1.67 2.90
N VAL A 139 7.39 -1.71 4.22
CA VAL A 139 6.29 -1.95 5.15
C VAL A 139 6.21 -0.79 6.14
N THR A 140 5.07 -0.13 6.21
CA THR A 140 4.82 0.87 7.24
C THR A 140 4.66 0.17 8.59
N SER A 141 5.51 0.53 9.54
CA SER A 141 5.45 0.10 10.94
C SER A 141 5.13 1.31 11.82
N SER A 142 5.18 1.14 13.12
CA SER A 142 4.91 2.21 14.09
C SER A 142 5.97 2.24 15.16
N LEU A 143 6.23 3.43 15.71
CA LEU A 143 7.00 3.60 16.95
C LEU A 143 6.35 2.85 18.12
N ALA A 144 5.02 2.66 18.09
CA ALA A 144 4.30 1.86 19.07
C ALA A 144 4.75 0.38 19.12
N ALA A 145 5.46 -0.10 18.09
CA ALA A 145 6.09 -1.42 18.10
C ALA A 145 7.34 -1.48 19.01
N HIS A 146 7.89 -0.32 19.37
CA HIS A 146 9.12 -0.22 20.16
C HIS A 146 8.93 0.49 21.51
N PHE A 147 7.96 1.37 21.59
CA PHE A 147 7.68 2.17 22.78
C PHE A 147 6.20 2.05 23.16
N PRO A 148 5.88 1.86 24.46
CA PRO A 148 4.49 1.94 24.89
C PRO A 148 3.97 3.34 24.58
N THR A 149 2.88 3.41 23.82
CA THR A 149 2.14 4.66 23.61
C THR A 149 1.05 4.73 24.67
N PRO A 150 1.15 5.62 25.65
CA PRO A 150 -0.02 5.91 26.47
C PRO A 150 -1.06 6.53 25.52
N TRP A 151 -2.25 5.86 25.48
CA TRP A 151 -3.47 6.30 24.77
C TRP A 151 -3.43 7.66 24.12
#